data_e31af4887d8804fda8c6dcfdce557558
#
_entry.id   e31af4887d8804fda8c6dcfdce557558
#
_cell.length_a   1.000
_cell.length_b   1.000
_cell.length_c   1.000
_cell.angle_alpha   90.00
_cell.angle_beta   90.00
_cell.angle_gamma   90.00
#
_symmetry.space_group_name_H-M   'P 1'
#
loop_
_entity.id
_entity.type
_entity.pdbx_description
1 polymer ?
#
loop_
_entity_poly.entity_id
_entity_poly.type
_entity_poly.pdbx_seq_one_letter_code
_entity_poly.pdbx_strand_id
1 'polypeptide(L)'
;MEQLLELAQYAAREAGKSIMKVYAQPFEVYTKDDDSPVTQADLRASNIIKEILKPTGLPFVSEEDLPPDRSQFNRYWLVDPLDGTVEFVNRNGEFTVNIALIDNKQPVLGVIYAPVMDKMWKCYAFDGVNAECGMQNAELSPQIGHSAFSIKRERPFTVLVSRSHRTPEVDEYINKVLRPVHPNLVIDTQGSSLKFARLAEGSADVYVCYSKTKEWDTAAADAILRASGGKVLRISDGQPLEYSKEDYPNPPFVAWAAGR
;
A
#
# COMPACT_ATOMS: atom_id res chain seq x y z
N MET A 1 9.61 -18.23 0.63
CA MET A 1 9.08 -16.84 0.66
C MET A 1 10.00 -15.89 -0.08
N GLU A 2 11.31 -15.96 0.11
CA GLU A 2 12.30 -15.11 -0.56
C GLU A 2 12.15 -15.08 -2.08
N GLN A 3 12.07 -16.25 -2.74
CA GLN A 3 11.84 -16.34 -4.18
C GLN A 3 10.53 -15.67 -4.66
N LEU A 4 9.46 -15.77 -3.86
CA LEU A 4 8.19 -15.08 -4.15
C LEU A 4 8.34 -13.56 -4.00
N LEU A 5 9.11 -13.11 -3.01
CA LEU A 5 9.41 -11.69 -2.84
C LEU A 5 10.24 -11.15 -4.01
N GLU A 6 11.28 -11.86 -4.44
CA GLU A 6 12.10 -11.47 -5.59
C GLU A 6 11.26 -11.36 -6.87
N LEU A 7 10.36 -12.32 -7.09
CA LEU A 7 9.46 -12.31 -8.24
C LEU A 7 8.48 -11.14 -8.18
N ALA A 8 7.90 -10.84 -7.01
CA ALA A 8 7.02 -9.70 -6.82
C ALA A 8 7.75 -8.36 -7.02
N GLN A 9 8.99 -8.24 -6.55
CA GLN A 9 9.83 -7.06 -6.79
C GLN A 9 10.10 -6.86 -8.28
N TYR A 10 10.43 -7.94 -8.98
CA TYR A 10 10.65 -7.89 -10.42
C TYR A 10 9.37 -7.47 -11.16
N ALA A 11 8.23 -8.06 -10.81
CA ALA A 11 6.94 -7.72 -11.38
C ALA A 11 6.58 -6.23 -11.15
N ALA A 12 6.76 -5.72 -9.93
CA ALA A 12 6.50 -4.32 -9.61
C ALA A 12 7.39 -3.36 -10.43
N ARG A 13 8.68 -3.68 -10.62
CA ARG A 13 9.58 -2.87 -11.45
C ARG A 13 9.18 -2.86 -12.92
N GLU A 14 8.87 -4.02 -13.50
CA GLU A 14 8.47 -4.10 -14.91
C GLU A 14 7.12 -3.40 -15.16
N ALA A 15 6.17 -3.54 -14.23
CA ALA A 15 4.92 -2.78 -14.25
C ALA A 15 5.19 -1.26 -14.17
N GLY A 16 6.04 -0.83 -13.24
CA GLY A 16 6.42 0.58 -13.10
C GLY A 16 7.09 1.14 -14.35
N LYS A 17 7.96 0.39 -15.01
CA LYS A 17 8.54 0.80 -16.32
C LYS A 17 7.47 1.01 -17.38
N SER A 18 6.45 0.14 -17.42
CA SER A 18 5.31 0.28 -18.34
C SER A 18 4.47 1.50 -18.01
N ILE A 19 4.17 1.72 -16.73
CA ILE A 19 3.44 2.89 -16.23
C ILE A 19 4.17 4.17 -16.64
N MET A 20 5.47 4.26 -16.41
CA MET A 20 6.27 5.46 -16.74
C MET A 20 6.33 5.75 -18.24
N LYS A 21 6.25 4.74 -19.12
CA LYS A 21 6.13 4.95 -20.57
C LYS A 21 4.81 5.64 -20.94
N VAL A 22 3.71 5.28 -20.28
CA VAL A 22 2.41 5.95 -20.48
C VAL A 22 2.46 7.34 -19.84
N TYR A 23 3.00 7.46 -18.63
CA TYR A 23 3.12 8.72 -17.91
C TYR A 23 3.91 9.79 -18.65
N ALA A 24 4.92 9.40 -19.44
CA ALA A 24 5.74 10.33 -20.23
C ALA A 24 5.04 10.92 -21.48
N GLN A 25 3.85 10.43 -21.83
CA GLN A 25 3.11 10.80 -23.04
C GLN A 25 1.71 11.33 -22.69
N PRO A 26 1.01 12.01 -23.61
CA PRO A 26 -0.44 12.18 -23.50
C PRO A 26 -1.14 10.82 -23.46
N PHE A 27 -2.12 10.66 -22.58
CA PHE A 27 -2.89 9.42 -22.44
C PHE A 27 -4.38 9.74 -22.26
N GLU A 28 -5.22 8.77 -22.60
CA GLU A 28 -6.66 8.84 -22.40
C GLU A 28 -7.01 8.32 -20.99
N VAL A 29 -8.04 8.92 -20.40
CA VAL A 29 -8.61 8.53 -19.11
C VAL A 29 -10.00 8.00 -19.37
N TYR A 30 -10.27 6.79 -18.89
CA TYR A 30 -11.59 6.18 -18.93
C TYR A 30 -12.17 6.16 -17.52
N THR A 31 -13.49 6.03 -17.41
CA THR A 31 -14.19 5.94 -16.12
C THR A 31 -14.72 4.52 -15.96
N LYS A 32 -14.47 3.90 -14.80
CA LYS A 32 -15.04 2.61 -14.41
C LYS A 32 -16.51 2.78 -13.96
N ASP A 33 -17.21 1.67 -13.74
CA ASP A 33 -18.62 1.67 -13.30
C ASP A 33 -18.80 2.31 -11.90
N ASP A 34 -17.76 2.38 -11.09
CA ASP A 34 -17.74 3.02 -9.78
C ASP A 34 -17.24 4.48 -9.79
N ASP A 35 -17.25 5.11 -10.96
CA ASP A 35 -16.78 6.48 -11.23
C ASP A 35 -15.28 6.70 -11.00
N SER A 36 -14.49 5.68 -10.71
CA SER A 36 -13.03 5.80 -10.59
C SER A 36 -12.35 5.91 -11.96
N PRO A 37 -11.25 6.67 -12.09
CA PRO A 37 -10.50 6.73 -13.33
C PRO A 37 -9.70 5.44 -13.55
N VAL A 38 -9.54 5.07 -14.83
CA VAL A 38 -8.63 4.02 -15.28
C VAL A 38 -7.93 4.45 -16.56
N THR A 39 -6.71 4.03 -16.73
CA THR A 39 -5.91 4.33 -17.92
C THR A 39 -5.32 3.05 -18.52
N GLN A 40 -4.72 3.18 -19.70
CA GLN A 40 -3.95 2.07 -20.27
C GLN A 40 -2.76 1.65 -19.39
N ALA A 41 -2.30 2.53 -18.49
CA ALA A 41 -1.21 2.20 -17.58
C ALA A 41 -1.63 1.12 -16.59
N ASP A 42 -2.84 1.23 -16.01
CA ASP A 42 -3.41 0.28 -15.05
C ASP A 42 -3.53 -1.12 -15.69
N LEU A 43 -4.18 -1.20 -16.85
CA LEU A 43 -4.42 -2.46 -17.56
C LEU A 43 -3.11 -3.15 -18.00
N ARG A 44 -2.15 -2.38 -18.53
CA ARG A 44 -0.85 -2.92 -18.95
C ARG A 44 -0.04 -3.40 -17.75
N ALA A 45 -0.04 -2.64 -16.66
CA ALA A 45 0.65 -3.01 -15.43
C ALA A 45 0.07 -4.29 -14.84
N SER A 46 -1.27 -4.42 -14.77
CA SER A 46 -1.95 -5.62 -14.32
C SER A 46 -1.54 -6.85 -15.11
N ASN A 47 -1.58 -6.76 -16.45
CA ASN A 47 -1.19 -7.87 -17.32
C ASN A 47 0.28 -8.28 -17.15
N ILE A 48 1.20 -7.32 -17.04
CA ILE A 48 2.64 -7.59 -16.81
C ILE A 48 2.83 -8.33 -15.48
N ILE A 49 2.21 -7.85 -14.41
CA ILE A 49 2.32 -8.47 -13.08
C ILE A 49 1.76 -9.89 -13.14
N LYS A 50 0.58 -10.08 -13.75
CA LYS A 50 -0.08 -11.38 -13.90
C LYS A 50 0.83 -12.40 -14.60
N GLU A 51 1.41 -12.06 -15.75
CA GLU A 51 2.27 -12.96 -16.50
C GLU A 51 3.58 -13.30 -15.76
N ILE A 52 4.16 -12.35 -15.04
CA ILE A 52 5.37 -12.59 -14.23
C ILE A 52 5.06 -13.48 -13.03
N LEU A 53 3.92 -13.30 -12.35
CA LEU A 53 3.53 -14.09 -11.17
C LEU A 53 2.92 -15.45 -11.51
N LYS A 54 2.47 -15.68 -12.74
CA LYS A 54 1.86 -16.92 -13.23
C LYS A 54 2.64 -18.20 -12.93
N PRO A 55 3.99 -18.24 -13.04
CA PRO A 55 4.77 -19.45 -12.71
C PRO A 55 4.65 -19.90 -11.25
N THR A 56 4.17 -19.06 -10.36
CA THR A 56 3.94 -19.43 -8.95
C THR A 56 2.80 -20.42 -8.76
N GLY A 57 1.90 -20.56 -9.75
CA GLY A 57 0.70 -21.37 -9.67
C GLY A 57 -0.36 -20.86 -8.69
N LEU A 58 -0.15 -19.68 -8.08
CA LEU A 58 -1.09 -19.08 -7.14
C LEU A 58 -2.16 -18.28 -7.89
N PRO A 59 -3.42 -18.26 -7.39
CA PRO A 59 -4.46 -17.40 -7.92
C PRO A 59 -4.02 -15.92 -7.92
N PHE A 60 -4.51 -15.18 -8.92
CA PHE A 60 -4.24 -13.75 -9.09
C PHE A 60 -5.53 -12.96 -8.97
N VAL A 61 -5.54 -11.99 -8.07
CA VAL A 61 -6.64 -11.05 -7.85
C VAL A 61 -6.08 -9.64 -7.99
N SER A 62 -6.61 -8.88 -8.93
CA SER A 62 -6.19 -7.50 -9.17
C SER A 62 -7.42 -6.60 -9.25
N GLU A 63 -7.25 -5.32 -8.96
CA GLU A 63 -8.28 -4.31 -9.20
C GLU A 63 -8.83 -4.35 -10.63
N GLU A 64 -7.97 -4.69 -11.60
CA GLU A 64 -8.30 -4.73 -13.03
C GLU A 64 -8.70 -6.14 -13.53
N ASP A 65 -8.63 -7.16 -12.68
CA ASP A 65 -8.90 -8.56 -13.04
C ASP A 65 -9.42 -9.31 -11.82
N LEU A 66 -10.73 -9.14 -11.57
CA LEU A 66 -11.41 -9.76 -10.43
C LEU A 66 -11.94 -11.15 -10.82
N PRO A 67 -11.64 -12.19 -10.04
CA PRO A 67 -12.26 -13.50 -10.25
C PRO A 67 -13.76 -13.44 -9.87
N PRO A 68 -14.59 -14.25 -10.52
CA PRO A 68 -16.03 -14.34 -10.20
C PRO A 68 -16.29 -14.83 -8.77
N ASP A 69 -15.39 -15.64 -8.22
CA ASP A 69 -15.41 -16.13 -6.84
C ASP A 69 -13.98 -16.32 -6.34
N ARG A 70 -13.67 -15.77 -5.17
CA ARG A 70 -12.39 -15.94 -4.49
C ARG A 70 -12.52 -16.65 -3.14
N SER A 71 -13.70 -17.09 -2.76
CA SER A 71 -13.96 -17.71 -1.45
C SER A 71 -13.12 -18.98 -1.21
N GLN A 72 -12.68 -19.63 -2.29
CA GLN A 72 -11.87 -20.85 -2.26
C GLN A 72 -10.35 -20.56 -2.16
N PHE A 73 -9.93 -19.29 -2.21
CA PHE A 73 -8.50 -18.93 -2.21
C PHE A 73 -7.99 -18.73 -0.78
N ASN A 74 -7.31 -19.73 -0.25
CA ASN A 74 -6.60 -19.57 1.03
C ASN A 74 -5.28 -18.78 0.85
N ARG A 75 -4.65 -18.92 -0.34
CA ARG A 75 -3.39 -18.25 -0.66
C ARG A 75 -3.43 -17.74 -2.08
N TYR A 76 -3.21 -16.41 -2.26
CA TYR A 76 -3.32 -15.76 -3.56
C TYR A 76 -2.59 -14.42 -3.59
N TRP A 77 -2.24 -13.97 -4.79
CA TRP A 77 -1.74 -12.63 -5.03
C TRP A 77 -2.90 -11.62 -5.05
N LEU A 78 -2.72 -10.52 -4.31
CA LEU A 78 -3.65 -9.39 -4.29
C LEU A 78 -2.90 -8.14 -4.74
N VAL A 79 -3.37 -7.53 -5.84
CA VAL A 79 -2.60 -6.54 -6.59
C VAL A 79 -3.42 -5.29 -6.88
N ASP A 80 -2.84 -4.14 -6.60
CA ASP A 80 -3.21 -2.87 -7.20
C ASP A 80 -2.10 -2.46 -8.17
N PRO A 81 -2.35 -2.54 -9.48
CA PRO A 81 -1.30 -2.28 -10.47
C PRO A 81 -0.91 -0.81 -10.57
N LEU A 82 -1.81 0.12 -10.18
CA LEU A 82 -1.55 1.56 -10.13
C LEU A 82 -2.43 2.23 -9.09
N ASP A 83 -2.01 2.16 -7.81
CA ASP A 83 -2.64 2.91 -6.72
C ASP A 83 -2.37 4.41 -6.85
N GLY A 84 -3.43 5.20 -6.81
CA GLY A 84 -3.37 6.63 -7.03
C GLY A 84 -3.54 7.02 -8.51
N THR A 85 -4.52 6.44 -9.20
CA THR A 85 -4.82 6.82 -10.59
C THR A 85 -5.20 8.30 -10.72
N VAL A 86 -5.84 8.89 -9.70
CA VAL A 86 -6.10 10.34 -9.66
C VAL A 86 -4.78 11.13 -9.63
N GLU A 87 -3.82 10.71 -8.84
CA GLU A 87 -2.49 11.30 -8.74
C GLU A 87 -1.69 11.13 -10.04
N PHE A 88 -1.85 9.98 -10.70
CA PHE A 88 -1.28 9.71 -12.01
C PHE A 88 -1.86 10.67 -13.07
N VAL A 89 -3.19 10.81 -13.13
CA VAL A 89 -3.87 11.71 -14.05
C VAL A 89 -3.47 13.17 -13.81
N ASN A 90 -3.38 13.59 -12.56
CA ASN A 90 -2.95 14.93 -12.15
C ASN A 90 -1.45 15.17 -12.28
N ARG A 91 -0.67 14.18 -12.69
CA ARG A 91 0.78 14.27 -12.91
C ARG A 91 1.59 14.78 -11.71
N ASN A 92 1.17 14.44 -10.48
CA ASN A 92 1.89 14.83 -9.27
C ASN A 92 2.93 13.81 -8.80
N GLY A 93 2.97 12.63 -9.42
CA GLY A 93 3.97 11.59 -9.16
C GLY A 93 3.73 10.74 -7.92
N GLU A 94 2.60 10.91 -7.23
CA GLU A 94 2.30 10.20 -5.97
C GLU A 94 1.49 8.93 -6.20
N PHE A 95 1.95 8.06 -7.08
CA PHE A 95 1.31 6.77 -7.37
C PHE A 95 2.28 5.61 -7.18
N THR A 96 1.73 4.41 -6.95
CA THR A 96 2.50 3.22 -6.60
C THR A 96 1.97 1.97 -7.28
N VAL A 97 2.80 0.93 -7.36
CA VAL A 97 2.41 -0.45 -7.64
C VAL A 97 2.39 -1.19 -6.32
N ASN A 98 1.28 -1.84 -5.99
CA ASN A 98 1.12 -2.61 -4.76
C ASN A 98 0.92 -4.09 -5.09
N ILE A 99 1.77 -4.96 -4.55
CA ILE A 99 1.66 -6.42 -4.69
C ILE A 99 1.72 -7.04 -3.30
N ALA A 100 0.68 -7.78 -2.93
CA ALA A 100 0.63 -8.54 -1.69
C ALA A 100 0.45 -10.03 -1.96
N LEU A 101 0.98 -10.87 -1.07
CA LEU A 101 0.57 -12.26 -0.94
C LEU A 101 -0.30 -12.40 0.29
N ILE A 102 -1.51 -12.86 0.08
CA ILE A 102 -2.43 -13.23 1.17
C ILE A 102 -2.29 -14.72 1.44
N ASP A 103 -2.20 -15.09 2.70
CA ASP A 103 -2.19 -16.47 3.18
C ASP A 103 -3.05 -16.57 4.43
N ASN A 104 -4.09 -17.43 4.40
CA ASN A 104 -5.05 -17.59 5.50
C ASN A 104 -5.58 -16.24 6.02
N LYS A 105 -6.05 -15.38 5.11
CA LYS A 105 -6.61 -14.05 5.38
C LYS A 105 -5.62 -13.03 5.95
N GLN A 106 -4.32 -13.32 5.94
CA GLN A 106 -3.29 -12.40 6.42
C GLN A 106 -2.36 -11.99 5.28
N PRO A 107 -1.96 -10.72 5.19
CA PRO A 107 -0.96 -10.29 4.23
C PRO A 107 0.43 -10.70 4.75
N VAL A 108 1.03 -11.71 4.11
CA VAL A 108 2.31 -12.31 4.53
C VAL A 108 3.50 -11.84 3.71
N LEU A 109 3.26 -11.15 2.61
CA LEU A 109 4.28 -10.51 1.78
C LEU A 109 3.70 -9.22 1.22
N GLY A 110 4.50 -8.18 1.16
CA GLY A 110 4.13 -6.90 0.58
C GLY A 110 5.28 -6.28 -0.21
N VAL A 111 4.93 -5.71 -1.37
CA VAL A 111 5.80 -4.85 -2.17
C VAL A 111 5.02 -3.60 -2.54
N ILE A 112 5.58 -2.44 -2.23
CA ILE A 112 5.13 -1.13 -2.73
C ILE A 112 6.28 -0.56 -3.56
N TYR A 113 6.02 -0.20 -4.79
CA TYR A 113 6.99 0.44 -5.67
C TYR A 113 6.47 1.79 -6.17
N ALA A 114 7.22 2.86 -5.91
CA ALA A 114 6.95 4.21 -6.40
C ALA A 114 7.82 4.52 -7.62
N PRO A 115 7.31 4.38 -8.85
CA PRO A 115 8.14 4.42 -10.05
C PRO A 115 8.74 5.78 -10.36
N VAL A 116 8.09 6.88 -9.95
CA VAL A 116 8.63 8.25 -10.12
C VAL A 116 9.84 8.49 -9.23
N MET A 117 9.84 7.90 -8.03
CA MET A 117 10.92 8.02 -7.05
C MET A 117 12.00 6.94 -7.23
N ASP A 118 11.70 5.92 -8.05
CA ASP A 118 12.45 4.66 -8.14
C ASP A 118 12.74 4.05 -6.75
N LYS A 119 11.72 4.04 -5.90
CA LYS A 119 11.84 3.59 -4.53
C LYS A 119 10.90 2.42 -4.25
N MET A 120 11.39 1.43 -3.51
CA MET A 120 10.66 0.22 -3.19
C MET A 120 10.71 -0.08 -1.70
N TRP A 121 9.55 -0.40 -1.12
CA TRP A 121 9.37 -0.95 0.22
C TRP A 121 8.88 -2.39 0.07
N LYS A 122 9.43 -3.28 0.87
CA LYS A 122 9.14 -4.71 0.75
C LYS A 122 9.29 -5.43 2.08
N CYS A 123 8.51 -6.46 2.25
CA CYS A 123 8.64 -7.38 3.38
C CYS A 123 8.09 -8.76 3.05
N TYR A 124 8.47 -9.73 3.86
CA TYR A 124 7.73 -10.98 4.04
C TYR A 124 7.85 -11.45 5.49
N ALA A 125 6.82 -12.13 5.98
CA ALA A 125 6.79 -12.69 7.32
C ALA A 125 7.14 -14.18 7.31
N PHE A 126 8.00 -14.62 8.26
CA PHE A 126 8.19 -16.01 8.61
C PHE A 126 7.35 -16.32 9.87
N ASP A 127 6.53 -17.36 9.81
CA ASP A 127 5.83 -17.95 10.97
C ASP A 127 5.15 -16.96 11.93
N GLY A 128 4.68 -15.81 11.41
CA GLY A 128 3.92 -14.82 12.17
C GLY A 128 4.71 -13.99 13.19
N VAL A 129 6.01 -14.22 13.36
CA VAL A 129 6.81 -13.57 14.42
C VAL A 129 8.08 -12.86 13.90
N ASN A 130 8.69 -13.35 12.84
CA ASN A 130 9.90 -12.75 12.26
C ASN A 130 9.61 -12.24 10.84
N ALA A 131 9.56 -10.93 10.66
CA ALA A 131 9.41 -10.30 9.38
C ALA A 131 10.75 -9.73 8.91
N GLU A 132 11.15 -10.04 7.67
CA GLU A 132 12.22 -9.29 7.02
C GLU A 132 11.62 -8.11 6.26
N CYS A 133 12.05 -6.91 6.58
CA CYS A 133 11.64 -5.67 5.94
C CYS A 133 12.85 -4.95 5.36
N GLY A 134 12.73 -4.40 4.17
CA GLY A 134 13.81 -3.67 3.50
C GLY A 134 13.29 -2.52 2.64
N MET A 135 14.12 -1.48 2.53
CA MET A 135 14.00 -0.41 1.54
C MET A 135 15.12 -0.54 0.52
N GLN A 136 14.82 -0.33 -0.75
CA GLN A 136 15.82 -0.25 -1.81
C GLN A 136 15.53 0.95 -2.71
N ASN A 137 16.59 1.74 -2.96
CA ASN A 137 16.68 2.53 -4.19
C ASN A 137 17.26 1.60 -5.28
N ALA A 138 16.88 1.80 -6.54
CA ALA A 138 17.22 0.89 -7.63
C ALA A 138 18.73 0.67 -7.82
N GLU A 139 19.59 1.55 -7.32
CA GLU A 139 21.03 1.53 -7.57
C GLU A 139 21.92 1.07 -6.40
N LEU A 140 21.39 0.83 -5.19
CA LEU A 140 22.23 0.47 -4.03
C LEU A 140 21.60 -0.61 -3.16
N SER A 141 22.16 -1.83 -3.17
CA SER A 141 22.04 -2.78 -2.06
C SER A 141 22.94 -2.31 -0.91
N PRO A 142 22.50 -2.34 0.35
CA PRO A 142 22.50 -3.56 1.13
C PRO A 142 21.30 -3.74 2.08
N GLN A 143 21.11 -4.97 2.52
CA GLN A 143 20.17 -5.42 3.54
C GLN A 143 20.35 -4.61 4.83
N ILE A 144 19.26 -4.01 5.32
CA ILE A 144 19.26 -3.42 6.65
C ILE A 144 18.50 -4.39 7.56
N GLY A 145 19.25 -5.00 8.47
CA GLY A 145 18.75 -5.91 9.49
C GLY A 145 17.88 -5.20 10.55
N HIS A 146 17.20 -6.01 11.32
CA HIS A 146 16.12 -5.75 12.29
C HIS A 146 16.32 -4.69 13.40
N SER A 147 17.32 -3.82 13.39
CA SER A 147 17.60 -2.96 14.55
C SER A 147 17.51 -1.44 14.33
N ALA A 148 17.03 -0.98 13.19
CA ALA A 148 17.28 0.42 12.76
C ALA A 148 16.17 1.45 13.03
N PHE A 149 15.01 1.12 13.61
CA PHE A 149 13.92 2.08 13.73
C PHE A 149 13.59 2.58 15.15
N SER A 150 14.56 2.62 16.06
CA SER A 150 14.41 3.40 17.29
C SER A 150 15.06 4.78 17.14
N ILE A 151 14.53 5.61 16.27
CA ILE A 151 14.96 7.00 16.14
C ILE A 151 14.18 7.82 17.16
N LYS A 152 14.85 8.45 18.13
CA LYS A 152 14.30 9.59 18.89
C LYS A 152 13.96 10.67 17.86
N ARG A 153 12.65 10.87 17.61
CA ARG A 153 12.18 11.80 16.59
C ARG A 153 12.04 13.19 17.21
N GLU A 154 12.97 14.08 16.94
CA GLU A 154 12.87 15.52 17.21
C GLU A 154 11.96 16.23 16.19
N ARG A 155 10.89 15.61 15.73
CA ARG A 155 9.91 16.19 14.81
C ARG A 155 8.52 16.23 15.44
N PRO A 156 7.65 17.16 15.03
CA PRO A 156 6.28 17.19 15.51
C PRO A 156 5.54 15.90 15.14
N PHE A 157 4.54 15.54 15.95
CA PHE A 157 3.64 14.43 15.65
C PHE A 157 2.93 14.70 14.32
N THR A 158 3.13 13.83 13.34
CA THR A 158 2.69 14.05 11.96
C THR A 158 1.56 13.10 11.60
N VAL A 159 0.42 13.69 11.25
CA VAL A 159 -0.79 13.00 10.77
C VAL A 159 -0.81 13.06 9.25
N LEU A 160 -0.85 11.92 8.60
CA LEU A 160 -1.05 11.82 7.16
C LEU A 160 -2.54 11.77 6.83
N VAL A 161 -2.92 12.47 5.78
CA VAL A 161 -4.26 12.44 5.20
C VAL A 161 -4.17 12.23 3.69
N SER A 162 -5.23 11.68 3.09
CA SER A 162 -5.29 11.53 1.63
C SER A 162 -5.27 12.90 0.94
N ARG A 163 -4.50 13.02 -0.15
CA ARG A 163 -4.46 14.23 -0.98
C ARG A 163 -5.81 14.47 -1.65
N SER A 164 -6.35 13.44 -2.30
CA SER A 164 -7.52 13.54 -3.17
C SER A 164 -8.84 13.09 -2.52
N HIS A 165 -8.77 12.36 -1.38
CA HIS A 165 -9.94 11.73 -0.76
C HIS A 165 -10.04 12.03 0.74
N ARG A 166 -9.72 13.25 1.16
CA ARG A 166 -9.91 13.70 2.54
C ARG A 166 -11.38 13.96 2.79
N THR A 167 -11.94 13.39 3.86
CA THR A 167 -13.35 13.54 4.24
C THR A 167 -13.51 14.32 5.55
N PRO A 168 -14.69 14.91 5.83
CA PRO A 168 -14.93 15.63 7.08
C PRO A 168 -14.70 14.77 8.34
N GLU A 169 -14.97 13.47 8.26
CA GLU A 169 -14.77 12.54 9.38
C GLU A 169 -13.29 12.40 9.77
N VAL A 170 -12.38 12.51 8.79
CA VAL A 170 -10.94 12.56 9.05
C VAL A 170 -10.60 13.77 9.92
N ASP A 171 -11.14 14.94 9.60
CA ASP A 171 -10.91 16.17 10.35
C ASP A 171 -11.52 16.08 11.76
N GLU A 172 -12.70 15.47 11.88
CA GLU A 172 -13.35 15.23 13.15
C GLU A 172 -12.49 14.30 14.05
N TYR A 173 -11.99 13.19 13.50
CA TYR A 173 -11.10 12.27 14.22
C TYR A 173 -9.82 12.97 14.69
N ILE A 174 -9.17 13.73 13.81
CA ILE A 174 -7.97 14.50 14.16
C ILE A 174 -8.26 15.46 15.31
N ASN A 175 -9.34 16.23 15.24
CA ASN A 175 -9.65 17.26 16.22
C ASN A 175 -10.14 16.68 17.56
N LYS A 176 -10.95 15.60 17.54
CA LYS A 176 -11.54 15.02 18.76
C LYS A 176 -10.67 13.97 19.43
N VAL A 177 -9.85 13.25 18.66
CA VAL A 177 -9.06 12.10 19.16
C VAL A 177 -7.57 12.42 19.25
N LEU A 178 -6.99 12.94 18.18
CA LEU A 178 -5.52 13.10 18.12
C LEU A 178 -5.04 14.41 18.76
N ARG A 179 -5.70 15.53 18.48
CA ARG A 179 -5.28 16.85 18.95
C ARG A 179 -5.31 17.03 20.47
N PRO A 180 -6.25 16.45 21.24
CA PRO A 180 -6.20 16.50 22.70
C PRO A 180 -4.95 15.86 23.30
N VAL A 181 -4.40 14.83 22.66
CA VAL A 181 -3.17 14.11 23.09
C VAL A 181 -1.92 14.72 22.47
N HIS A 182 -2.03 15.25 21.26
CA HIS A 182 -0.93 15.84 20.50
C HIS A 182 -1.29 17.26 20.04
N PRO A 183 -1.30 18.28 20.94
CA PRO A 183 -1.81 19.63 20.61
C PRO A 183 -1.02 20.32 19.49
N ASN A 184 0.24 19.99 19.33
CA ASN A 184 1.14 20.55 18.32
C ASN A 184 1.32 19.62 17.09
N LEU A 185 0.35 18.72 16.84
CA LEU A 185 0.41 17.87 15.66
C LEU A 185 0.41 18.69 14.37
N VAL A 186 1.11 18.20 13.36
CA VAL A 186 1.05 18.71 11.99
C VAL A 186 0.29 17.74 11.10
N ILE A 187 -0.44 18.28 10.14
CA ILE A 187 -1.16 17.52 9.13
C ILE A 187 -0.37 17.63 7.83
N ASP A 188 -0.09 16.51 7.21
CA ASP A 188 0.58 16.44 5.92
C ASP A 188 -0.24 15.59 4.94
N THR A 189 -0.18 15.92 3.67
CA THR A 189 -0.96 15.27 2.62
C THR A 189 -0.08 14.41 1.74
N GLN A 190 -0.57 13.21 1.39
CA GLN A 190 0.14 12.29 0.52
C GLN A 190 -0.87 11.47 -0.28
N GLY A 191 -0.58 11.21 -1.58
CA GLY A 191 -1.33 10.28 -2.41
C GLY A 191 -0.94 8.82 -2.14
N SER A 192 -1.74 7.89 -2.65
CA SER A 192 -1.51 6.44 -2.72
C SER A 192 -1.06 5.76 -1.42
N SER A 193 -0.52 4.56 -1.52
CA SER A 193 0.11 3.80 -0.43
C SER A 193 1.44 4.40 0.06
N LEU A 194 1.92 5.49 -0.55
CA LEU A 194 3.05 6.28 -0.02
C LEU A 194 2.82 6.76 1.42
N LYS A 195 1.56 6.93 1.85
CA LYS A 195 1.21 7.22 3.24
C LYS A 195 1.72 6.15 4.19
N PHE A 196 1.49 4.88 3.85
CA PHE A 196 1.97 3.75 4.66
C PHE A 196 3.48 3.60 4.62
N ALA A 197 4.08 3.84 3.44
CA ALA A 197 5.53 3.84 3.28
C ALA A 197 6.21 4.83 4.24
N ARG A 198 5.66 6.04 4.36
CA ARG A 198 6.12 7.06 5.30
C ARG A 198 5.95 6.66 6.77
N LEU A 199 4.88 5.93 7.11
CA LEU A 199 4.72 5.36 8.45
C LEU A 199 5.77 4.29 8.73
N ALA A 200 6.00 3.38 7.77
CA ALA A 200 6.99 2.32 7.90
C ALA A 200 8.42 2.88 8.04
N GLU A 201 8.74 3.98 7.35
CA GLU A 201 10.00 4.71 7.50
C GLU A 201 10.10 5.49 8.81
N GLY A 202 8.98 5.67 9.50
CA GLY A 202 8.92 6.51 10.67
C GLY A 202 8.98 8.01 10.38
N SER A 203 8.77 8.46 9.16
CA SER A 203 8.71 9.89 8.79
C SER A 203 7.37 10.54 9.07
N ALA A 204 6.35 9.74 9.42
CA ALA A 204 5.05 10.17 9.92
C ALA A 204 4.62 9.24 11.07
N ASP A 205 3.57 9.60 11.81
CA ASP A 205 3.14 8.88 13.01
C ASP A 205 1.83 8.13 12.85
N VAL A 206 0.88 8.71 12.11
CA VAL A 206 -0.45 8.14 11.93
C VAL A 206 -1.04 8.53 10.57
N TYR A 207 -1.79 7.62 9.97
CA TYR A 207 -2.66 7.87 8.83
C TYR A 207 -4.09 7.52 9.19
N VAL A 208 -5.02 8.44 8.97
CA VAL A 208 -6.46 8.28 9.25
C VAL A 208 -7.21 8.20 7.93
N CYS A 209 -8.03 7.17 7.74
CA CYS A 209 -8.76 6.90 6.51
C CYS A 209 -10.24 6.62 6.77
N TYR A 210 -11.10 7.47 6.22
CA TYR A 210 -12.56 7.27 6.15
C TYR A 210 -13.04 7.17 4.69
N SER A 211 -12.15 7.39 3.72
CA SER A 211 -12.47 7.22 2.32
C SER A 211 -12.66 5.75 1.94
N LYS A 212 -13.38 5.53 0.86
CA LYS A 212 -13.58 4.18 0.31
C LYS A 212 -12.25 3.64 -0.23
N THR A 213 -11.71 2.66 0.44
CA THR A 213 -10.55 1.88 -0.01
C THR A 213 -10.96 0.42 -0.12
N LYS A 214 -10.19 -0.33 -0.90
CA LYS A 214 -10.39 -1.77 -1.10
C LYS A 214 -9.19 -2.55 -0.56
N GLU A 215 -9.30 -3.86 -0.48
CA GLU A 215 -8.24 -4.70 0.11
C GLU A 215 -6.89 -4.55 -0.58
N TRP A 216 -6.87 -4.37 -1.91
CA TRP A 216 -5.63 -4.22 -2.68
C TRP A 216 -4.91 -2.90 -2.43
N ASP A 217 -5.61 -1.84 -2.00
CA ASP A 217 -5.00 -0.55 -1.63
C ASP A 217 -4.19 -0.65 -0.33
N THR A 218 -4.51 -1.66 0.51
CA THR A 218 -3.95 -1.74 1.87
C THR A 218 -3.11 -2.98 2.14
N ALA A 219 -3.32 -4.09 1.44
CA ALA A 219 -2.73 -5.37 1.81
C ALA A 219 -1.19 -5.38 1.79
N ALA A 220 -0.57 -4.86 0.73
CA ALA A 220 0.89 -4.75 0.64
C ALA A 220 1.44 -3.81 1.71
N ALA A 221 0.74 -2.70 1.92
CA ALA A 221 1.08 -1.68 2.88
C ALA A 221 0.96 -2.17 4.33
N ASP A 222 -0.10 -2.91 4.65
CA ASP A 222 -0.31 -3.50 5.98
C ASP A 222 0.76 -4.54 6.31
N ALA A 223 1.13 -5.41 5.34
CA ALA A 223 2.25 -6.33 5.52
C ALA A 223 3.55 -5.59 5.89
N ILE A 224 3.89 -4.55 5.12
CA ILE A 224 5.11 -3.75 5.34
C ILE A 224 5.06 -3.02 6.67
N LEU A 225 3.91 -2.42 7.00
CA LEU A 225 3.76 -1.66 8.24
C LEU A 225 3.85 -2.55 9.47
N ARG A 226 3.20 -3.74 9.46
CA ARG A 226 3.32 -4.74 10.53
C ARG A 226 4.77 -5.23 10.67
N ALA A 227 5.44 -5.51 9.56
CA ALA A 227 6.84 -5.92 9.56
C ALA A 227 7.79 -4.86 10.14
N SER A 228 7.44 -3.58 10.04
CA SER A 228 8.16 -2.46 10.67
C SER A 228 7.76 -2.18 12.11
N GLY A 229 6.85 -3.00 12.69
CA GLY A 229 6.34 -2.82 14.07
C GLY A 229 5.16 -1.86 14.21
N GLY A 230 4.58 -1.41 13.11
CA GLY A 230 3.37 -0.61 13.07
C GLY A 230 2.09 -1.47 13.06
N LYS A 231 0.95 -0.83 12.86
CA LYS A 231 -0.36 -1.52 12.86
C LYS A 231 -1.39 -0.76 12.04
N VAL A 232 -2.36 -1.49 11.47
CA VAL A 232 -3.54 -0.95 10.79
C VAL A 232 -4.78 -1.48 11.47
N LEU A 233 -5.59 -0.60 12.05
CA LEU A 233 -6.71 -0.96 12.90
C LEU A 233 -8.01 -0.34 12.38
N ARG A 234 -9.09 -1.09 12.41
CA ARG A 234 -10.45 -0.57 12.18
C ARG A 234 -10.80 0.46 13.24
N ILE A 235 -11.37 1.57 12.83
CA ILE A 235 -11.77 2.64 13.78
C ILE A 235 -12.94 2.18 14.66
N SER A 236 -13.82 1.31 14.15
CA SER A 236 -15.04 0.87 14.82
C SER A 236 -14.80 0.05 16.10
N ASP A 237 -13.76 -0.77 16.14
CA ASP A 237 -13.52 -1.76 17.20
C ASP A 237 -12.05 -1.93 17.58
N GLY A 238 -11.15 -1.22 16.92
CA GLY A 238 -9.72 -1.29 17.18
C GLY A 238 -9.04 -2.60 16.77
N GLN A 239 -9.75 -3.48 16.02
CA GLN A 239 -9.18 -4.74 15.55
C GLN A 239 -8.42 -4.53 14.24
N PRO A 240 -7.44 -5.38 13.90
CA PRO A 240 -6.74 -5.35 12.63
C PRO A 240 -7.69 -5.43 11.43
N LEU A 241 -7.28 -4.87 10.28
CA LEU A 241 -7.97 -5.10 9.02
C LEU A 241 -7.97 -6.60 8.68
N GLU A 242 -9.07 -7.04 8.07
CA GLU A 242 -9.25 -8.39 7.57
C GLU A 242 -9.20 -8.40 6.05
N TYR A 243 -8.62 -9.46 5.49
CA TYR A 243 -8.53 -9.72 4.06
C TYR A 243 -9.31 -10.98 3.69
N SER A 244 -9.57 -11.18 2.41
CA SER A 244 -10.42 -12.29 1.93
C SER A 244 -11.87 -12.19 2.43
N LYS A 245 -12.39 -10.96 2.56
CA LYS A 245 -13.81 -10.72 2.84
C LYS A 245 -14.66 -11.15 1.63
N GLU A 246 -15.95 -11.28 1.80
CA GLU A 246 -16.89 -11.58 0.71
C GLU A 246 -16.83 -10.50 -0.38
N ASP A 247 -16.76 -9.24 0.06
CA ASP A 247 -16.54 -8.06 -0.79
C ASP A 247 -15.20 -7.40 -0.45
N TYR A 248 -14.71 -6.54 -1.36
CA TYR A 248 -13.38 -5.93 -1.25
C TYR A 248 -13.27 -4.68 -0.37
N PRO A 249 -14.33 -3.88 -0.12
CA PRO A 249 -14.20 -2.62 0.61
C PRO A 249 -13.63 -2.78 2.02
N ASN A 250 -12.76 -1.85 2.40
CA ASN A 250 -12.27 -1.72 3.76
C ASN A 250 -13.21 -0.85 4.59
N PRO A 251 -13.43 -1.15 5.89
CA PRO A 251 -14.01 -0.20 6.82
C PRO A 251 -13.06 0.97 7.06
N PRO A 252 -13.52 2.11 7.63
CA PRO A 252 -12.64 3.17 8.11
C PRO A 252 -11.56 2.62 9.05
N PHE A 253 -10.33 3.08 8.87
CA PHE A 253 -9.18 2.58 9.62
C PHE A 253 -8.21 3.68 10.01
N VAL A 254 -7.37 3.37 10.97
CA VAL A 254 -6.22 4.16 11.38
C VAL A 254 -4.96 3.29 11.30
N ALA A 255 -3.92 3.80 10.63
CA ALA A 255 -2.62 3.16 10.53
C ALA A 255 -1.59 3.91 11.39
N TRP A 256 -0.84 3.19 12.20
CA TRP A 256 0.13 3.73 13.15
C TRP A 256 1.55 3.27 12.81
N ALA A 257 2.49 4.18 12.89
CA ALA A 257 3.91 3.84 12.84
C ALA A 257 4.33 3.02 14.07
N ALA A 258 5.48 2.36 13.99
CA ALA A 258 6.07 1.62 15.11
C ALA A 258 6.25 2.50 16.36
N GLY A 259 5.92 1.97 17.53
CA GLY A 259 6.07 2.64 18.83
C GLY A 259 5.04 3.75 19.09
N ARG A 260 3.91 3.71 18.36
CA ARG A 260 2.78 4.64 18.52
C ARG A 260 1.49 3.94 18.93
#